data_8ffb18f26ec6197754c9b7f803614eb7
#
_entry.id   8ffb18f26ec6197754c9b7f803614eb7
#
_cell.length_a   1.000
_cell.length_b   1.000
_cell.length_c   1.000
_cell.angle_alpha   90.00
_cell.angle_beta   90.00
_cell.angle_gamma   90.00
#
_symmetry.space_group_name_H-M   'P 1'
#
loop_
_entity.id
_entity.type
_entity.pdbx_description
1 polymer ?
#
loop_
_entity_poly.entity_id
_entity_poly.type
_entity_poly.pdbx_seq_one_letter_code
_entity_poly.pdbx_strand_id
1 'polypeptide(L)'
;ARLGTGCTSDATELVWDPKTTDIEFVEPAVGGKMMAVITVPVARPQVGTIRPGTFKCVPCGARAHEVIEEHIDFPVADIRTEILDFRADDLDESLNIADADVIVCVGNAIKGADALPRYRRLAERLGGKVACTRPVFDRGVLPFKLVIGQSGAVVKPKLLLSFGVSGAVNHVTGFSDADVVVAVNTDPEAAIFNYCTYGIVGDMDEVCEAMLAKLGE
;
A
#
# COMPACT_ATOMS: atom_id res chain seq x y z
N ALA A 1 10.30 22.59 12.18
CA ALA A 1 10.30 23.70 13.13
C ALA A 1 11.73 24.22 13.39
N ARG A 2 12.72 23.39 13.77
CA ARG A 2 14.11 23.86 14.04
C ARG A 2 14.80 24.52 12.85
N LEU A 3 14.50 24.05 11.65
CA LEU A 3 15.05 24.59 10.40
C LEU A 3 14.26 25.79 9.84
N GLY A 4 13.14 26.15 10.44
CA GLY A 4 12.27 27.22 9.96
C GLY A 4 11.64 26.94 8.58
N THR A 5 11.54 25.68 8.19
CA THR A 5 10.97 25.24 6.91
C THR A 5 9.85 24.21 7.12
N GLY A 6 9.00 24.04 6.10
CA GLY A 6 8.03 22.97 6.02
C GLY A 6 8.65 21.64 5.57
N CYS A 7 7.89 20.57 5.71
CA CYS A 7 8.21 19.26 5.14
C CYS A 7 6.99 18.74 4.39
N THR A 8 7.11 18.57 3.07
CA THR A 8 6.08 17.89 2.28
C THR A 8 6.13 16.41 2.58
N SER A 9 4.99 15.78 2.75
CA SER A 9 4.92 14.36 3.12
C SER A 9 4.32 13.52 2.00
N ASP A 10 4.78 12.27 1.90
CA ASP A 10 4.18 11.25 1.04
C ASP A 10 4.14 11.60 -0.46
N ALA A 11 5.16 12.32 -0.95
CA ALA A 11 5.26 12.68 -2.37
C ALA A 11 5.42 11.43 -3.25
N THR A 12 4.75 11.45 -4.39
CA THR A 12 4.78 10.37 -5.38
C THR A 12 5.51 10.75 -6.67
N GLU A 13 5.83 12.04 -6.84
CA GLU A 13 6.63 12.54 -7.96
C GLU A 13 7.47 13.73 -7.49
N LEU A 14 8.64 13.89 -8.08
CA LEU A 14 9.52 15.03 -7.89
C LEU A 14 9.78 15.68 -9.24
N VAL A 15 9.49 16.96 -9.35
CA VAL A 15 9.74 17.74 -10.56
C VAL A 15 10.80 18.78 -10.28
N TRP A 16 11.84 18.81 -11.09
CA TRP A 16 12.88 19.82 -11.03
C TRP A 16 12.52 21.01 -11.91
N ASP A 17 12.43 22.21 -11.32
CA ASP A 17 12.28 23.44 -12.09
C ASP A 17 13.67 24.06 -12.39
N PRO A 18 14.13 24.05 -13.63
CA PRO A 18 15.44 24.58 -14.01
C PRO A 18 15.54 26.11 -13.89
N LYS A 19 14.41 26.81 -13.79
CA LYS A 19 14.39 28.29 -13.71
C LYS A 19 14.63 28.77 -12.29
N THR A 20 14.02 28.11 -11.31
CA THR A 20 14.12 28.46 -9.90
C THR A 20 15.14 27.62 -9.17
N THR A 21 15.58 26.50 -9.76
CA THR A 21 16.39 25.45 -9.13
C THR A 21 15.71 24.82 -7.91
N ASP A 22 14.38 24.83 -7.92
CA ASP A 22 13.56 24.24 -6.87
C ASP A 22 13.09 22.84 -7.23
N ILE A 23 12.79 22.07 -6.20
CA ILE A 23 12.08 20.79 -6.32
C ILE A 23 10.62 21.03 -6.01
N GLU A 24 9.74 20.67 -6.94
CA GLU A 24 8.32 20.60 -6.73
C GLU A 24 7.97 19.17 -6.29
N PHE A 25 7.27 19.05 -5.17
CA PHE A 25 6.79 17.78 -4.64
C PHE A 25 5.36 17.57 -5.10
N VAL A 26 5.09 16.46 -5.77
CA VAL A 26 3.73 16.11 -6.19
C VAL A 26 3.18 15.03 -5.29
N GLU A 27 2.03 15.27 -4.67
CA GLU A 27 1.40 14.34 -3.76
C GLU A 27 -0.09 14.13 -4.13
N PRO A 28 -0.64 12.91 -3.94
CA PRO A 28 -2.07 12.68 -4.11
C PRO A 28 -2.86 13.35 -2.99
N ALA A 29 -3.82 14.17 -3.39
CA ALA A 29 -4.73 14.87 -2.49
C ALA A 29 -6.18 14.41 -2.71
N VAL A 30 -7.04 14.69 -1.72
CA VAL A 30 -8.49 14.40 -1.77
C VAL A 30 -8.78 12.95 -2.16
N GLY A 31 -8.15 12.00 -1.47
CA GLY A 31 -8.33 10.57 -1.72
C GLY A 31 -7.83 10.12 -3.12
N GLY A 32 -6.79 10.76 -3.64
CA GLY A 32 -6.20 10.43 -4.94
C GLY A 32 -6.94 10.99 -6.17
N LYS A 33 -7.98 11.79 -5.96
CA LYS A 33 -8.72 12.43 -7.07
C LYS A 33 -8.02 13.63 -7.67
N MET A 34 -7.07 14.20 -6.96
CA MET A 34 -6.29 15.36 -7.37
C MET A 34 -4.83 15.14 -7.03
N MET A 35 -3.95 15.74 -7.83
CA MET A 35 -2.53 15.82 -7.52
C MET A 35 -2.22 17.24 -7.08
N ALA A 36 -1.67 17.38 -5.88
CA ALA A 36 -1.20 18.67 -5.38
C ALA A 36 0.28 18.84 -5.73
N VAL A 37 0.63 19.98 -6.29
CA VAL A 37 2.02 20.38 -6.53
C VAL A 37 2.43 21.34 -5.43
N ILE A 38 3.35 20.91 -4.58
CA ILE A 38 3.82 21.65 -3.41
C ILE A 38 5.17 22.29 -3.73
N THR A 39 5.24 23.59 -3.61
CA THR A 39 6.48 24.36 -3.81
C THR A 39 6.93 25.00 -2.51
N VAL A 40 8.25 25.16 -2.32
CA VAL A 40 8.84 25.84 -1.17
C VAL A 40 9.80 26.93 -1.70
N PRO A 41 9.24 28.07 -2.16
CA PRO A 41 10.05 29.05 -2.92
C PRO A 41 11.03 29.88 -2.08
N VAL A 42 10.82 29.98 -0.77
CA VAL A 42 11.60 30.86 0.10
C VAL A 42 12.42 30.09 1.14
N ALA A 43 11.75 29.20 1.87
CA ALA A 43 12.41 28.50 2.97
C ALA A 43 13.42 27.44 2.46
N ARG A 44 14.53 27.29 3.21
CA ARG A 44 15.59 26.31 2.92
C ARG A 44 16.00 25.59 4.20
N PRO A 45 16.37 24.31 4.11
CA PRO A 45 16.32 23.45 2.92
C PRO A 45 14.89 23.12 2.50
N GLN A 46 14.69 22.71 1.23
CA GLN A 46 13.45 22.06 0.81
C GLN A 46 13.47 20.63 1.35
N VAL A 47 12.45 20.28 2.12
CA VAL A 47 12.37 18.98 2.80
C VAL A 47 11.09 18.27 2.37
N GLY A 48 11.21 17.00 2.01
CA GLY A 48 10.07 16.15 1.71
C GLY A 48 10.36 14.68 1.99
N THR A 49 9.31 13.93 2.22
CA THR A 49 9.34 12.46 2.28
C THR A 49 8.70 11.88 1.03
N ILE A 50 9.21 10.76 0.60
CA ILE A 50 8.72 10.05 -0.57
C ILE A 50 7.96 8.80 -0.11
N ARG A 51 6.84 8.53 -0.75
CA ARG A 51 6.09 7.30 -0.51
C ARG A 51 6.95 6.09 -0.86
N PRO A 52 7.10 5.12 0.04
CA PRO A 52 7.85 3.90 -0.27
C PRO A 52 7.37 3.23 -1.55
N GLY A 53 8.30 2.71 -2.35
CA GLY A 53 8.00 2.01 -3.60
C GLY A 53 7.56 2.92 -4.78
N THR A 54 7.53 4.24 -4.64
CA THR A 54 7.15 5.18 -5.73
C THR A 54 8.12 5.13 -6.90
N PHE A 55 9.42 5.13 -6.63
CA PHE A 55 10.44 5.12 -7.68
C PHE A 55 10.97 3.71 -7.91
N LYS A 56 10.97 3.27 -9.16
CA LYS A 56 11.61 2.02 -9.55
C LYS A 56 13.13 2.20 -9.50
N CYS A 57 13.84 1.22 -8.96
CA CYS A 57 15.29 1.20 -9.02
C CYS A 57 15.73 0.99 -10.48
N VAL A 58 16.37 2.00 -11.04
CA VAL A 58 16.94 1.93 -12.39
C VAL A 58 18.45 1.82 -12.26
N PRO A 59 19.09 0.75 -12.75
CA PRO A 59 20.54 0.63 -12.75
C PRO A 59 21.14 1.78 -13.55
N CYS A 60 21.95 2.63 -12.89
CA CYS A 60 22.57 3.79 -13.52
C CYS A 60 24.06 3.58 -13.85
N GLY A 61 24.56 2.33 -13.79
CA GLY A 61 25.97 2.00 -13.92
C GLY A 61 26.79 2.36 -12.67
N ALA A 62 28.05 1.93 -12.67
CA ALA A 62 28.96 2.26 -11.58
C ALA A 62 29.33 3.76 -11.66
N ARG A 63 28.92 4.53 -10.64
CA ARG A 63 29.36 5.91 -10.44
C ARG A 63 30.30 5.94 -9.24
N ALA A 64 31.33 6.75 -9.32
CA ALA A 64 32.16 7.04 -8.16
C ALA A 64 31.27 7.71 -7.09
N HIS A 65 31.27 7.18 -5.89
CA HIS A 65 30.56 7.74 -4.73
C HIS A 65 31.51 7.77 -3.54
N GLU A 66 31.29 8.71 -2.68
CA GLU A 66 31.96 8.85 -1.39
C GLU A 66 30.94 8.55 -0.29
N VAL A 67 31.30 7.70 0.65
CA VAL A 67 30.54 7.45 1.87
C VAL A 67 31.20 8.20 3.00
N ILE A 68 30.51 9.18 3.57
CA ILE A 68 30.99 9.97 4.71
C ILE A 68 30.27 9.44 5.95
N GLU A 69 31.05 8.89 6.87
CA GLU A 69 30.55 8.50 8.19
C GLU A 69 30.79 9.65 9.16
N GLU A 70 29.69 10.21 9.67
CA GLU A 70 29.74 11.25 10.69
C GLU A 70 29.36 10.69 12.05
N HIS A 71 30.21 10.88 13.03
CA HIS A 71 29.92 10.51 14.41
C HIS A 71 29.39 11.73 15.17
N ILE A 72 28.15 11.66 15.62
CA ILE A 72 27.50 12.74 16.37
C ILE A 72 27.38 12.32 17.84
N ASP A 73 28.12 13.01 18.70
CA ASP A 73 28.01 12.83 20.14
C ASP A 73 26.80 13.61 20.68
N PHE A 74 25.83 12.90 21.25
CA PHE A 74 24.72 13.50 21.98
C PHE A 74 25.03 13.51 23.48
N PRO A 75 25.12 14.71 24.11
CA PRO A 75 25.23 14.79 25.58
C PRO A 75 24.02 14.10 26.23
N VAL A 76 24.26 13.17 27.15
CA VAL A 76 23.20 12.43 27.84
C VAL A 76 22.20 13.39 28.54
N ALA A 77 22.68 14.55 28.97
CA ALA A 77 21.84 15.60 29.57
C ALA A 77 20.79 16.19 28.63
N ASP A 78 20.95 16.06 27.31
CA ASP A 78 19.99 16.56 26.32
C ASP A 78 18.89 15.54 26.00
N ILE A 79 19.04 14.29 26.46
CA ILE A 79 18.06 13.23 26.29
C ILE A 79 16.97 13.41 27.36
N ARG A 80 15.78 13.80 26.91
CA ARG A 80 14.62 14.09 27.79
C ARG A 80 13.61 12.96 27.85
N THR A 81 13.84 11.88 27.13
CA THR A 81 12.94 10.74 27.02
C THR A 81 13.67 9.47 27.39
N GLU A 82 13.00 8.61 28.13
CA GLU A 82 13.47 7.28 28.49
C GLU A 82 12.54 6.24 27.87
N ILE A 83 13.09 5.20 27.26
CA ILE A 83 12.31 4.08 26.77
C ILE A 83 12.07 3.16 27.93
N LEU A 84 10.85 3.14 28.48
CA LEU A 84 10.49 2.31 29.63
C LEU A 84 10.23 0.85 29.24
N ASP A 85 9.71 0.60 28.05
CA ASP A 85 9.41 -0.75 27.57
C ASP A 85 9.41 -0.74 26.04
N PHE A 86 9.91 -1.82 25.43
CA PHE A 86 9.84 -2.08 24.01
C PHE A 86 9.17 -3.44 23.80
N ARG A 87 7.93 -3.40 23.31
CA ARG A 87 7.23 -4.60 22.89
C ARG A 87 7.31 -4.67 21.38
N ALA A 88 8.13 -5.58 20.88
CA ALA A 88 8.00 -5.97 19.50
C ALA A 88 6.59 -6.56 19.36
N ASP A 89 5.76 -5.97 18.47
CA ASP A 89 4.59 -6.69 17.98
C ASP A 89 5.11 -8.06 17.49
N ASP A 90 4.42 -9.14 17.85
CA ASP A 90 4.70 -10.43 17.25
C ASP A 90 4.70 -10.22 15.74
N LEU A 91 5.92 -10.24 15.18
CA LEU A 91 6.13 -10.08 13.75
C LEU A 91 5.67 -11.39 13.09
N ASP A 92 4.36 -11.60 13.10
CA ASP A 92 3.77 -12.58 12.21
C ASP A 92 3.96 -12.02 10.78
N GLU A 93 5.05 -12.45 10.14
CA GLU A 93 5.38 -12.06 8.77
C GLU A 93 4.25 -12.41 7.79
N SER A 94 3.35 -13.34 8.16
CA SER A 94 2.15 -13.66 7.39
C SER A 94 1.20 -12.46 7.28
N LEU A 95 1.26 -11.53 8.24
CA LEU A 95 0.44 -10.30 8.26
C LEU A 95 1.07 -9.12 7.50
N ASN A 96 2.33 -9.22 7.06
CA ASN A 96 2.93 -8.20 6.20
C ASN A 96 2.49 -8.42 4.75
N ILE A 97 1.56 -7.62 4.26
CA ILE A 97 1.04 -7.69 2.88
C ILE A 97 1.71 -6.69 1.93
N ALA A 98 2.53 -5.76 2.45
CA ALA A 98 3.08 -4.66 1.66
C ALA A 98 3.99 -5.13 0.52
N ASP A 99 4.78 -6.19 0.78
CA ASP A 99 5.77 -6.73 -0.15
C ASP A 99 5.29 -8.02 -0.86
N ALA A 100 3.99 -8.35 -0.75
CA ALA A 100 3.46 -9.57 -1.34
C ALA A 100 3.30 -9.45 -2.88
N ASP A 101 3.90 -10.36 -3.63
CA ASP A 101 3.75 -10.44 -5.09
C ASP A 101 2.32 -10.81 -5.52
N VAL A 102 1.62 -11.62 -4.72
CA VAL A 102 0.24 -12.06 -4.97
C VAL A 102 -0.61 -11.77 -3.74
N ILE A 103 -1.76 -11.16 -3.95
CA ILE A 103 -2.70 -10.86 -2.89
C ILE A 103 -4.11 -11.36 -3.26
N VAL A 104 -4.73 -12.08 -2.33
CA VAL A 104 -6.16 -12.44 -2.38
C VAL A 104 -6.90 -11.54 -1.40
N CYS A 105 -7.58 -10.52 -1.93
CA CYS A 105 -8.31 -9.53 -1.14
C CYS A 105 -9.80 -9.90 -1.05
N VAL A 106 -10.33 -9.97 0.18
CA VAL A 106 -11.75 -10.21 0.43
C VAL A 106 -12.48 -8.93 0.83
N GLY A 107 -13.61 -8.69 0.18
CA GLY A 107 -14.47 -7.53 0.42
C GLY A 107 -15.61 -7.82 1.40
N ASN A 108 -16.48 -6.83 1.56
CA ASN A 108 -17.60 -6.88 2.51
C ASN A 108 -18.63 -7.98 2.21
N ALA A 109 -18.65 -8.53 1.00
CA ALA A 109 -19.54 -9.63 0.62
C ALA A 109 -19.17 -10.96 1.29
N ILE A 110 -17.98 -11.09 1.92
CA ILE A 110 -17.62 -12.31 2.67
C ILE A 110 -18.61 -12.57 3.80
N LYS A 111 -19.10 -13.79 3.88
CA LYS A 111 -20.17 -14.19 4.83
C LYS A 111 -19.70 -14.21 6.30
N GLY A 112 -18.41 -14.35 6.53
CA GLY A 112 -17.82 -14.38 7.87
C GLY A 112 -16.46 -15.07 7.90
N ALA A 113 -15.93 -15.29 9.10
CA ALA A 113 -14.62 -15.93 9.29
C ALA A 113 -14.61 -17.39 8.75
N ASP A 114 -15.74 -18.08 8.79
CA ASP A 114 -15.85 -19.47 8.30
C ASP A 114 -15.64 -19.60 6.79
N ALA A 115 -15.81 -18.51 6.04
CA ALA A 115 -15.55 -18.49 4.60
C ALA A 115 -14.06 -18.26 4.27
N LEU A 116 -13.24 -17.76 5.21
CA LEU A 116 -11.84 -17.42 4.98
C LEU A 116 -10.93 -18.60 4.55
N PRO A 117 -11.11 -19.84 5.05
CA PRO A 117 -10.20 -20.94 4.72
C PRO A 117 -10.00 -21.16 3.23
N ARG A 118 -11.03 -21.00 2.39
CA ARG A 118 -10.93 -21.16 0.93
C ARG A 118 -10.03 -20.08 0.30
N TYR A 119 -10.16 -18.83 0.74
CA TYR A 119 -9.34 -17.71 0.23
C TYR A 119 -7.89 -17.80 0.71
N ARG A 120 -7.67 -18.30 1.93
CA ARG A 120 -6.31 -18.58 2.43
C ARG A 120 -5.66 -19.69 1.60
N ARG A 121 -6.39 -20.77 1.34
CA ARG A 121 -5.93 -21.87 0.49
C ARG A 121 -5.60 -21.41 -0.93
N LEU A 122 -6.43 -20.53 -1.51
CA LEU A 122 -6.15 -19.93 -2.82
C LEU A 122 -4.86 -19.07 -2.77
N ALA A 123 -4.71 -18.24 -1.75
CA ALA A 123 -3.51 -17.43 -1.57
C ALA A 123 -2.25 -18.30 -1.41
N GLU A 124 -2.30 -19.35 -0.59
CA GLU A 124 -1.21 -20.30 -0.40
C GLU A 124 -0.81 -21.01 -1.69
N ARG A 125 -1.80 -21.47 -2.48
CA ARG A 125 -1.54 -22.12 -3.77
C ARG A 125 -0.86 -21.20 -4.79
N LEU A 126 -1.11 -19.90 -4.69
CA LEU A 126 -0.52 -18.89 -5.55
C LEU A 126 0.75 -18.28 -4.97
N GLY A 127 1.22 -18.75 -3.78
CA GLY A 127 2.38 -18.18 -3.09
C GLY A 127 2.14 -16.76 -2.59
N GLY A 128 0.88 -16.41 -2.34
CA GLY A 128 0.44 -15.08 -1.96
C GLY A 128 -0.07 -14.96 -0.53
N LYS A 129 -0.65 -13.81 -0.23
CA LYS A 129 -1.20 -13.47 1.08
C LYS A 129 -2.67 -13.06 0.98
N VAL A 130 -3.40 -13.23 2.09
CA VAL A 130 -4.79 -12.75 2.20
C VAL A 130 -4.78 -11.32 2.71
N ALA A 131 -5.61 -10.48 2.12
CA ALA A 131 -5.88 -9.13 2.57
C ALA A 131 -7.39 -8.86 2.61
N CYS A 132 -7.78 -7.69 3.10
CA CYS A 132 -9.18 -7.33 3.17
C CYS A 132 -9.45 -5.84 2.97
N THR A 133 -10.73 -5.51 2.77
CA THR A 133 -11.22 -4.15 2.81
C THR A 133 -11.55 -3.73 4.25
N ARG A 134 -11.60 -2.44 4.51
CA ARG A 134 -11.89 -1.86 5.84
C ARG A 134 -13.18 -2.43 6.47
N PRO A 135 -14.32 -2.60 5.78
CA PRO A 135 -15.53 -3.18 6.37
C PRO A 135 -15.36 -4.61 6.90
N VAL A 136 -14.45 -5.40 6.34
CA VAL A 136 -14.15 -6.75 6.82
C VAL A 136 -13.45 -6.71 8.19
N PHE A 137 -12.51 -5.77 8.35
CA PHE A 137 -11.88 -5.50 9.64
C PHE A 137 -12.91 -4.98 10.66
N ASP A 138 -13.73 -4.01 10.29
CA ASP A 138 -14.72 -3.40 11.20
C ASP A 138 -15.73 -4.43 11.74
N ARG A 139 -15.95 -5.54 11.02
CA ARG A 139 -16.72 -6.71 11.47
C ARG A 139 -15.92 -7.72 12.30
N GLY A 140 -14.63 -7.47 12.54
CA GLY A 140 -13.75 -8.37 13.30
C GLY A 140 -13.38 -9.67 12.61
N VAL A 141 -13.53 -9.76 11.28
CA VAL A 141 -13.23 -10.99 10.50
C VAL A 141 -11.73 -11.16 10.25
N LEU A 142 -11.02 -10.06 9.97
CA LEU A 142 -9.57 -10.02 9.76
C LEU A 142 -8.94 -8.82 10.50
N PRO A 143 -7.66 -8.92 10.90
CA PRO A 143 -6.98 -7.85 11.62
C PRO A 143 -6.67 -6.65 10.73
N PHE A 144 -6.52 -5.46 11.33
CA PHE A 144 -6.24 -4.21 10.64
C PHE A 144 -4.96 -4.24 9.77
N LYS A 145 -3.95 -5.00 10.17
CA LYS A 145 -2.69 -5.18 9.41
C LYS A 145 -2.91 -5.73 7.98
N LEU A 146 -4.05 -6.38 7.74
CA LEU A 146 -4.44 -6.92 6.43
C LEU A 146 -5.36 -6.01 5.62
N VAL A 147 -5.68 -4.82 6.12
CA VAL A 147 -6.53 -3.86 5.40
C VAL A 147 -5.72 -3.16 4.31
N ILE A 148 -6.21 -3.21 3.07
CA ILE A 148 -5.71 -2.42 1.95
C ILE A 148 -6.52 -1.14 1.82
N GLY A 149 -5.85 -0.01 1.64
CA GLY A 149 -6.50 1.27 1.38
C GLY A 149 -5.77 2.46 1.98
N GLN A 150 -6.36 3.63 1.84
CA GLN A 150 -5.81 4.90 2.31
C GLN A 150 -5.45 4.90 3.82
N SER A 151 -6.24 4.22 4.64
CA SER A 151 -6.00 4.10 6.09
C SER A 151 -5.28 2.80 6.48
N GLY A 152 -5.03 1.91 5.54
CA GLY A 152 -4.38 0.63 5.74
C GLY A 152 -3.05 0.55 5.00
N ALA A 153 -2.69 -0.64 4.56
CA ALA A 153 -1.50 -0.86 3.75
C ALA A 153 -1.71 -0.38 2.30
N VAL A 154 -0.66 0.22 1.73
CA VAL A 154 -0.53 0.42 0.28
C VAL A 154 0.33 -0.72 -0.25
N VAL A 155 -0.18 -1.40 -1.28
CA VAL A 155 0.42 -2.61 -1.83
C VAL A 155 0.65 -2.48 -3.33
N LYS A 156 1.65 -3.18 -3.86
CA LYS A 156 2.01 -3.20 -5.29
C LYS A 156 2.23 -4.63 -5.78
N PRO A 157 1.20 -5.50 -5.67
CA PRO A 157 1.35 -6.89 -6.09
C PRO A 157 1.42 -7.00 -7.60
N LYS A 158 2.09 -8.04 -8.10
CA LYS A 158 2.02 -8.47 -9.50
C LYS A 158 0.62 -8.97 -9.85
N LEU A 159 -0.09 -9.55 -8.87
CA LEU A 159 -1.45 -10.04 -9.02
C LEU A 159 -2.29 -9.74 -7.78
N LEU A 160 -3.37 -9.01 -7.96
CA LEU A 160 -4.41 -8.81 -6.97
C LEU A 160 -5.70 -9.53 -7.41
N LEU A 161 -6.14 -10.51 -6.63
CA LEU A 161 -7.46 -11.13 -6.78
C LEU A 161 -8.42 -10.48 -5.79
N SER A 162 -9.43 -9.77 -6.27
CA SER A 162 -10.36 -8.98 -5.47
C SER A 162 -11.73 -9.62 -5.48
N PHE A 163 -12.14 -10.21 -4.37
CA PHE A 163 -13.38 -10.96 -4.20
C PHE A 163 -14.42 -10.19 -3.40
N GLY A 164 -15.57 -9.90 -4.00
CA GLY A 164 -16.71 -9.25 -3.32
C GLY A 164 -16.41 -7.84 -2.81
N VAL A 165 -15.54 -7.13 -3.50
CA VAL A 165 -15.14 -5.74 -3.22
C VAL A 165 -15.98 -4.79 -4.06
N SER A 166 -16.47 -3.69 -3.47
CA SER A 166 -17.28 -2.70 -4.17
C SER A 166 -16.47 -1.70 -5.02
N GLY A 167 -15.20 -1.48 -4.71
CA GLY A 167 -14.35 -0.51 -5.42
C GLY A 167 -14.44 0.93 -4.86
N ALA A 168 -14.67 1.07 -3.56
CA ALA A 168 -14.60 2.38 -2.91
C ALA A 168 -13.22 3.03 -3.11
N VAL A 169 -13.17 4.33 -3.40
CA VAL A 169 -11.94 5.09 -3.71
C VAL A 169 -10.87 4.91 -2.65
N ASN A 170 -11.24 4.95 -1.36
CA ASN A 170 -10.29 4.77 -0.26
C ASN A 170 -9.61 3.39 -0.24
N HIS A 171 -10.25 2.36 -0.80
CA HIS A 171 -9.66 1.04 -0.96
C HIS A 171 -8.78 0.97 -2.21
N VAL A 172 -9.28 1.50 -3.32
CA VAL A 172 -8.58 1.48 -4.63
C VAL A 172 -7.24 2.19 -4.56
N THR A 173 -7.15 3.31 -3.85
CA THR A 173 -5.87 4.03 -3.66
C THR A 173 -4.79 3.18 -2.99
N GLY A 174 -5.16 2.13 -2.27
CA GLY A 174 -4.22 1.22 -1.64
C GLY A 174 -3.59 0.18 -2.57
N PHE A 175 -4.09 0.03 -3.80
CA PHE A 175 -3.55 -0.93 -4.79
C PHE A 175 -3.46 -0.37 -6.22
N SER A 176 -3.50 0.95 -6.38
CA SER A 176 -3.47 1.62 -7.69
C SER A 176 -2.29 1.21 -8.57
N ASP A 177 -1.20 0.76 -7.98
CA ASP A 177 0.03 0.36 -8.65
C ASP A 177 0.16 -1.17 -8.80
N ALA A 178 -0.91 -1.95 -8.61
CA ALA A 178 -0.90 -3.39 -8.89
C ALA A 178 -0.75 -3.64 -10.39
N ASP A 179 0.08 -4.62 -10.78
CA ASP A 179 0.32 -4.90 -12.21
C ASP A 179 -0.93 -5.52 -12.88
N VAL A 180 -1.57 -6.48 -12.21
CA VAL A 180 -2.79 -7.15 -12.69
C VAL A 180 -3.81 -7.22 -11.56
N VAL A 181 -5.02 -6.75 -11.84
CA VAL A 181 -6.16 -6.83 -10.92
C VAL A 181 -7.25 -7.68 -11.54
N VAL A 182 -7.65 -8.73 -10.85
CA VAL A 182 -8.82 -9.56 -11.20
C VAL A 182 -9.92 -9.30 -10.17
N ALA A 183 -11.05 -8.77 -10.60
CA ALA A 183 -12.17 -8.46 -9.72
C ALA A 183 -13.32 -9.44 -9.92
N VAL A 184 -13.89 -9.92 -8.82
CA VAL A 184 -15.07 -10.80 -8.78
C VAL A 184 -16.16 -10.09 -7.97
N ASN A 185 -17.29 -9.83 -8.60
CA ASN A 185 -18.47 -9.26 -7.94
C ASN A 185 -19.74 -9.77 -8.60
N THR A 186 -20.82 -9.93 -7.84
CA THR A 186 -22.14 -10.29 -8.37
C THR A 186 -22.86 -9.13 -9.05
N ASP A 187 -22.53 -7.89 -8.66
CA ASP A 187 -23.09 -6.67 -9.25
C ASP A 187 -22.25 -6.26 -10.48
N PRO A 188 -22.78 -6.33 -11.71
CA PRO A 188 -22.05 -5.93 -12.93
C PRO A 188 -21.69 -4.45 -12.96
N GLU A 189 -22.39 -3.61 -12.19
CA GLU A 189 -22.14 -2.16 -12.11
C GLU A 189 -21.22 -1.79 -10.94
N ALA A 190 -20.65 -2.77 -10.23
CA ALA A 190 -19.74 -2.49 -9.13
C ALA A 190 -18.54 -1.65 -9.58
N ALA A 191 -18.26 -0.57 -8.85
CA ALA A 191 -17.20 0.38 -9.21
C ALA A 191 -15.80 -0.27 -9.31
N ILE A 192 -15.58 -1.44 -8.68
CA ILE A 192 -14.32 -2.17 -8.76
C ILE A 192 -13.95 -2.53 -10.21
N PHE A 193 -14.94 -2.75 -11.08
CA PHE A 193 -14.68 -3.08 -12.48
C PHE A 193 -14.05 -1.95 -13.29
N ASN A 194 -14.11 -0.71 -12.81
CA ASN A 194 -13.40 0.42 -13.42
C ASN A 194 -11.88 0.41 -13.09
N TYR A 195 -11.46 -0.45 -12.15
CA TYR A 195 -10.09 -0.49 -11.62
C TYR A 195 -9.45 -1.88 -11.76
N CYS A 196 -10.05 -2.77 -12.55
CA CYS A 196 -9.52 -4.11 -12.77
C CYS A 196 -9.00 -4.30 -14.19
N THR A 197 -8.05 -5.23 -14.33
CA THR A 197 -7.57 -5.73 -15.64
C THR A 197 -8.58 -6.74 -16.20
N TYR A 198 -9.15 -7.59 -15.33
CA TYR A 198 -10.14 -8.59 -15.66
C TYR A 198 -11.27 -8.57 -14.66
N GLY A 199 -12.51 -8.52 -15.15
CA GLY A 199 -13.72 -8.56 -14.33
C GLY A 199 -14.47 -9.88 -14.53
N ILE A 200 -14.94 -10.47 -13.44
CA ILE A 200 -15.79 -11.66 -13.43
C ILE A 200 -17.08 -11.31 -12.70
N VAL A 201 -18.19 -11.32 -13.41
CA VAL A 201 -19.52 -11.18 -12.79
C VAL A 201 -19.98 -12.54 -12.30
N GLY A 202 -20.00 -12.75 -10.98
CA GLY A 202 -20.32 -14.05 -10.38
C GLY A 202 -20.19 -14.07 -8.86
N ASP A 203 -20.61 -15.19 -8.27
CA ASP A 203 -20.45 -15.41 -6.83
C ASP A 203 -18.98 -15.64 -6.48
N MET A 204 -18.51 -14.91 -5.47
CA MET A 204 -17.12 -14.92 -5.06
C MET A 204 -16.64 -16.29 -4.55
N ASP A 205 -17.54 -17.04 -3.88
CA ASP A 205 -17.22 -18.35 -3.34
C ASP A 205 -17.12 -19.38 -4.47
N GLU A 206 -18.05 -19.35 -5.45
CA GLU A 206 -18.05 -20.25 -6.62
C GLU A 206 -16.82 -20.03 -7.49
N VAL A 207 -16.47 -18.76 -7.75
CA VAL A 207 -15.27 -18.43 -8.55
C VAL A 207 -14.00 -18.86 -7.83
N CYS A 208 -13.91 -18.66 -6.51
CA CYS A 208 -12.77 -19.10 -5.72
C CYS A 208 -12.58 -20.62 -5.79
N GLU A 209 -13.65 -21.41 -5.62
CA GLU A 209 -13.60 -22.87 -5.73
C GLU A 209 -13.24 -23.34 -7.14
N ALA A 210 -13.76 -22.67 -8.17
CA ALA A 210 -13.42 -22.98 -9.55
C ALA A 210 -11.93 -22.71 -9.86
N MET A 211 -11.36 -21.65 -9.30
CA MET A 211 -9.92 -21.36 -9.39
C MET A 211 -9.09 -22.43 -8.69
N LEU A 212 -9.47 -22.84 -7.47
CA LEU A 212 -8.80 -23.88 -6.72
C LEU A 212 -8.79 -25.22 -7.49
N ALA A 213 -9.93 -25.62 -8.05
CA ALA A 213 -10.05 -26.84 -8.83
C ALA A 213 -9.11 -26.83 -10.07
N LYS A 214 -8.94 -25.68 -10.73
CA LYS A 214 -8.01 -25.54 -11.87
C LYS A 214 -6.54 -25.54 -11.47
N LEU A 215 -6.21 -25.14 -10.25
CA LEU A 215 -4.86 -25.16 -9.72
C LEU A 215 -4.42 -26.54 -9.21
N GLY A 216 -5.26 -27.56 -9.37
CA GLY A 216 -4.91 -28.97 -9.15
C GLY A 216 -5.09 -29.42 -7.71
N GLU A 217 -6.28 -29.26 -7.17
CA GLU A 217 -6.72 -30.00 -5.98
C GLU A 217 -7.00 -31.43 -6.29
#